data_18cd75b8755ae9b18c56eee23863fd42
#
_entry.id   18cd75b8755ae9b18c56eee23863fd42
#
_cell.length_a   1.000
_cell.length_b   1.000
_cell.length_c   1.000
_cell.angle_alpha   90.00
_cell.angle_beta   90.00
_cell.angle_gamma   90.00
#
_symmetry.space_group_name_H-M   'P 1'
#
loop_
_entity.id
_entity.type
_entity.pdbx_description
1 polymer ?
#
loop_
_entity_poly.entity_id
_entity_poly.type
_entity_poly.pdbx_seq_one_letter_code
_entity_poly.pdbx_strand_id
1 'polypeptide(L)'
;EDLKSRNYTKLKESLLAEKEHILFAESVIQNLIPKPGRLISSDQVQYVVPDIYIKEIAGEYVVALNNEGVPKLRISNLYKDLVKKKPHSTQAQTETKEYVQDKLRSAMWLIKSIENRQKTIYKVAEAIILYQKEFFKRGPTCLKPMILKDIAQEIGVHESTVSRVTTNKFVHT
;
A
#
# COMPACT_ATOMS: atom_id res chain seq x y z
N GLU A 1 7.08 7.59 37.20
CA GLU A 1 7.43 8.93 36.68
C GLU A 1 8.66 9.51 37.40
N ASP A 2 8.75 9.42 38.72
CA ASP A 2 9.86 9.97 39.49
C ASP A 2 11.22 9.31 39.19
N LEU A 3 11.25 8.02 38.85
CA LEU A 3 12.46 7.33 38.40
C LEU A 3 12.91 7.85 37.02
N LYS A 4 11.96 8.12 36.12
CA LYS A 4 12.23 8.64 34.77
C LYS A 4 12.78 10.07 34.82
N SER A 5 12.30 10.87 35.77
CA SER A 5 12.79 12.25 36.04
C SER A 5 14.03 12.30 36.92
N ARG A 6 14.56 11.14 37.38
CA ARG A 6 15.70 11.00 38.30
C ARG A 6 15.53 11.78 39.61
N ASN A 7 14.30 11.84 40.10
CA ASN A 7 14.02 12.54 41.37
C ASN A 7 14.20 11.60 42.55
N TYR A 8 15.47 11.33 42.91
CA TYR A 8 15.84 10.37 43.96
C TYR A 8 15.42 10.83 45.38
N THR A 9 15.22 12.11 45.60
CA THR A 9 14.79 12.66 46.91
C THR A 9 13.35 12.22 47.21
N LYS A 10 12.45 12.38 46.26
CA LYS A 10 11.06 11.91 46.42
C LYS A 10 10.97 10.40 46.50
N LEU A 11 11.81 9.67 45.74
CA LEU A 11 11.85 8.21 45.76
C LEU A 11 12.32 7.70 47.13
N LYS A 12 13.31 8.37 47.77
CA LYS A 12 13.78 8.04 49.10
C LYS A 12 12.67 8.20 50.15
N GLU A 13 11.92 9.28 50.09
CA GLU A 13 10.81 9.54 51.00
C GLU A 13 9.65 8.59 50.83
N SER A 14 9.29 8.25 49.56
CA SER A 14 8.17 7.38 49.28
C SER A 14 8.44 5.90 49.53
N LEU A 15 9.69 5.45 49.32
CA LEU A 15 10.09 4.04 49.49
C LEU A 15 10.75 3.75 50.85
N LEU A 16 11.03 4.76 51.66
CA LEU A 16 11.77 4.65 52.92
C LEU A 16 13.10 3.87 52.77
N ALA A 17 13.72 3.98 51.59
CA ALA A 17 14.93 3.25 51.22
C ALA A 17 16.13 4.21 51.13
N GLU A 18 17.34 3.69 51.40
CA GLU A 18 18.56 4.44 51.20
C GLU A 18 18.85 4.68 49.70
N LYS A 19 19.55 5.80 49.43
CA LYS A 19 19.86 6.20 48.04
C LYS A 19 20.64 5.11 47.27
N GLU A 20 21.52 4.36 47.96
CA GLU A 20 22.32 3.29 47.38
C GLU A 20 21.44 2.14 46.85
N HIS A 21 20.41 1.77 47.62
CA HIS A 21 19.45 0.74 47.21
C HIS A 21 18.63 1.16 45.98
N ILE A 22 18.25 2.46 45.88
CA ILE A 22 17.53 3.01 44.74
C ILE A 22 18.41 3.00 43.50
N LEU A 23 19.67 3.40 43.60
CA LEU A 23 20.63 3.37 42.49
C LEU A 23 20.93 1.94 42.02
N PHE A 24 21.04 0.99 42.95
CA PHE A 24 21.21 -0.42 42.63
C PHE A 24 19.97 -0.94 41.88
N ALA A 25 18.77 -0.68 42.36
CA ALA A 25 17.53 -1.05 41.70
C ALA A 25 17.39 -0.43 40.30
N GLU A 26 17.78 0.84 40.12
CA GLU A 26 17.82 1.48 38.82
C GLU A 26 18.77 0.77 37.86
N SER A 27 19.96 0.39 38.30
CA SER A 27 20.93 -0.34 37.48
C SER A 27 20.39 -1.70 37.05
N VAL A 28 19.69 -2.41 37.95
CA VAL A 28 19.04 -3.66 37.63
C VAL A 28 17.94 -3.48 36.56
N ILE A 29 17.10 -2.48 36.75
CA ILE A 29 16.01 -2.17 35.77
C ILE A 29 16.57 -1.78 34.41
N GLN A 30 17.64 -0.99 34.35
CA GLN A 30 18.29 -0.60 33.09
C GLN A 30 18.88 -1.79 32.32
N ASN A 31 19.36 -2.80 33.06
CA ASN A 31 19.93 -4.03 32.46
C ASN A 31 18.86 -5.07 32.07
N LEU A 32 17.59 -4.87 32.45
CA LEU A 32 16.51 -5.75 32.04
C LEU A 32 16.21 -5.58 30.54
N ILE A 33 16.06 -6.70 29.87
CA ILE A 33 15.66 -6.70 28.47
C ILE A 33 14.15 -6.42 28.37
N PRO A 34 13.71 -5.33 27.72
CA PRO A 34 12.29 -4.93 27.68
C PRO A 34 11.38 -5.99 27.04
N LYS A 35 11.93 -6.82 26.19
CA LYS A 35 11.21 -7.87 25.46
C LYS A 35 12.03 -9.16 25.43
N PRO A 36 12.09 -9.92 26.54
CA PRO A 36 12.97 -11.11 26.66
C PRO A 36 12.58 -12.21 25.66
N GLY A 37 11.33 -12.31 25.26
CA GLY A 37 10.88 -13.26 24.25
C GLY A 37 11.53 -13.10 22.87
N ARG A 38 12.07 -11.91 22.54
CA ARG A 38 12.80 -11.69 21.28
C ARG A 38 14.10 -12.47 21.16
N LEU A 39 14.68 -12.90 22.29
CA LEU A 39 15.88 -13.73 22.29
C LEU A 39 15.58 -15.17 21.89
N ILE A 40 14.34 -15.61 22.09
CA ILE A 40 13.89 -16.99 21.83
C ILE A 40 13.13 -17.07 20.51
N SER A 41 12.36 -16.02 20.17
CA SER A 41 11.62 -15.95 18.92
C SER A 41 12.48 -15.32 17.82
N SER A 42 12.81 -16.14 16.81
CA SER A 42 13.43 -15.68 15.57
C SER A 42 12.40 -15.15 14.55
N ASP A 43 11.34 -14.51 15.03
CA ASP A 43 10.32 -13.95 14.15
C ASP A 43 10.98 -12.98 13.17
N GLN A 44 11.17 -13.43 11.95
CA GLN A 44 11.61 -12.55 10.86
C GLN A 44 10.51 -11.53 10.61
N VAL A 45 10.86 -10.27 10.76
CA VAL A 45 9.95 -9.17 10.41
C VAL A 45 9.68 -9.25 8.91
N GLN A 46 8.49 -9.69 8.54
CA GLN A 46 8.07 -9.65 7.14
C GLN A 46 7.77 -8.19 6.76
N TYR A 47 8.63 -7.64 5.92
CA TYR A 47 8.38 -6.32 5.32
C TYR A 47 7.34 -6.48 4.21
N VAL A 48 6.21 -5.82 4.36
CA VAL A 48 5.17 -5.78 3.34
C VAL A 48 5.40 -4.52 2.49
N VAL A 49 5.55 -4.72 1.18
CA VAL A 49 5.64 -3.60 0.23
C VAL A 49 4.23 -3.08 -0.01
N PRO A 50 3.94 -1.80 0.23
CA PRO A 50 2.60 -1.25 0.03
C PRO A 50 2.29 -1.11 -1.47
N ASP A 51 1.04 -1.35 -1.83
CA ASP A 51 0.52 -1.16 -3.19
C ASP A 51 0.14 0.30 -3.44
N ILE A 52 -0.21 1.02 -2.38
CA ILE A 52 -0.71 2.39 -2.43
C ILE A 52 -0.02 3.22 -1.34
N TYR A 53 0.39 4.43 -1.69
CA TYR A 53 0.87 5.44 -0.75
C TYR A 53 -0.16 6.56 -0.66
N ILE A 54 -0.52 6.95 0.56
CA ILE A 54 -1.33 8.13 0.83
C ILE A 54 -0.40 9.19 1.42
N LYS A 55 -0.33 10.35 0.80
CA LYS A 55 0.49 11.46 1.25
C LYS A 55 -0.37 12.69 1.47
N GLU A 56 -0.14 13.38 2.56
CA GLU A 56 -0.76 14.70 2.80
C GLU A 56 0.08 15.78 2.12
N ILE A 57 -0.53 16.51 1.21
CA ILE A 57 0.09 17.63 0.49
C ILE A 57 -0.83 18.84 0.63
N ALA A 58 -0.34 19.89 1.26
CA ALA A 58 -1.09 21.14 1.48
C ALA A 58 -2.47 20.95 2.18
N GLY A 59 -2.59 19.95 3.08
CA GLY A 59 -3.83 19.64 3.78
C GLY A 59 -4.82 18.76 3.01
N GLU A 60 -4.43 18.29 1.82
CA GLU A 60 -5.20 17.32 1.03
C GLU A 60 -4.46 15.98 0.96
N TYR A 61 -5.23 14.88 0.99
CA TYR A 61 -4.68 13.53 0.86
C TYR A 61 -4.61 13.13 -0.60
N VAL A 62 -3.41 12.83 -1.07
CA VAL A 62 -3.13 12.42 -2.45
C VAL A 62 -2.75 10.94 -2.49
N VAL A 63 -3.38 10.22 -3.40
CA VAL A 63 -3.11 8.79 -3.67
C VAL A 63 -1.98 8.67 -4.68
N ALA A 64 -0.96 7.89 -4.34
CA ALA A 64 0.08 7.48 -5.27
C ALA A 64 0.11 5.94 -5.35
N LEU A 65 -0.03 5.39 -6.55
CA LEU A 65 0.09 3.95 -6.76
C LEU A 65 1.57 3.54 -6.79
N ASN A 66 1.87 2.43 -6.13
CA ASN A 66 3.17 1.81 -6.27
C ASN A 66 3.22 1.03 -7.60
N ASN A 67 4.04 1.51 -8.52
CA ASN A 67 4.25 0.87 -9.81
C ASN A 67 5.50 -0.02 -9.83
N GLU A 68 6.13 -0.27 -8.67
CA GLU A 68 7.25 -1.20 -8.56
C GLU A 68 6.77 -2.61 -8.92
N GLY A 69 7.46 -3.25 -9.86
CA GLY A 69 7.09 -4.57 -10.37
C GLY A 69 6.08 -4.58 -11.53
N VAL A 70 5.49 -3.46 -11.92
CA VAL A 70 4.66 -3.39 -13.13
C VAL A 70 5.52 -2.89 -14.31
N PRO A 71 5.84 -3.76 -15.27
CA PRO A 71 6.66 -3.36 -16.42
C PRO A 71 5.91 -2.35 -17.29
N LYS A 72 6.60 -1.32 -17.76
CA LYS A 72 6.06 -0.38 -18.76
C LYS A 72 5.98 -1.07 -20.12
N LEU A 73 4.80 -1.52 -20.50
CA LEU A 73 4.57 -2.19 -21.77
C LEU A 73 4.41 -1.17 -22.90
N ARG A 74 5.09 -1.44 -24.00
CA ARG A 74 5.00 -0.63 -25.24
C ARG A 74 4.93 -1.54 -26.45
N ILE A 75 4.07 -1.21 -27.38
CA ILE A 75 4.01 -1.91 -28.67
C ILE A 75 5.11 -1.35 -29.57
N SER A 76 5.98 -2.24 -30.11
CA SER A 76 7.02 -1.85 -31.04
C SER A 76 6.44 -1.21 -32.30
N ASN A 77 7.05 -0.10 -32.73
CA ASN A 77 6.62 0.62 -33.94
C ASN A 77 6.77 -0.23 -35.19
N LEU A 78 7.75 -1.14 -35.23
CA LEU A 78 7.95 -2.06 -36.34
C LEU A 78 6.69 -2.88 -36.65
N TYR A 79 6.03 -3.42 -35.64
CA TYR A 79 4.78 -4.17 -35.84
C TYR A 79 3.60 -3.29 -36.25
N LYS A 80 3.54 -2.05 -35.75
CA LYS A 80 2.54 -1.06 -36.19
C LYS A 80 2.69 -0.72 -37.66
N ASP A 81 3.92 -0.59 -38.13
CA ASP A 81 4.22 -0.23 -39.53
C ASP A 81 3.99 -1.41 -40.47
N LEU A 82 4.23 -2.65 -40.02
CA LEU A 82 3.87 -3.86 -40.80
C LEU A 82 2.38 -3.94 -41.11
N VAL A 83 1.52 -3.58 -40.14
CA VAL A 83 0.06 -3.58 -40.34
C VAL A 83 -0.38 -2.44 -41.25
N LYS A 84 0.29 -1.27 -41.23
CA LYS A 84 -0.04 -0.11 -42.08
C LYS A 84 0.33 -0.30 -43.55
N LYS A 85 1.37 -1.08 -43.82
CA LYS A 85 1.80 -1.35 -45.21
C LYS A 85 0.70 -2.12 -45.95
N LYS A 86 0.30 -1.64 -47.15
CA LYS A 86 -0.65 -2.33 -48.01
C LYS A 86 -0.03 -3.68 -48.45
N PRO A 87 -0.78 -4.79 -48.43
CA PRO A 87 -0.27 -6.07 -48.89
C PRO A 87 0.02 -5.97 -50.40
N HIS A 88 1.23 -6.27 -50.79
CA HIS A 88 1.48 -6.64 -52.17
C HIS A 88 0.91 -8.06 -52.36
N SER A 89 0.05 -8.23 -53.31
CA SER A 89 -0.87 -9.28 -53.68
C SER A 89 -0.45 -10.77 -53.59
N THR A 90 0.24 -11.18 -52.52
CA THR A 90 0.55 -12.58 -52.25
C THR A 90 -0.25 -13.08 -51.06
N GLN A 91 -0.95 -14.22 -51.23
CA GLN A 91 -1.84 -14.83 -50.22
C GLN A 91 -1.14 -15.05 -48.87
N ALA A 92 0.13 -15.49 -48.87
CA ALA A 92 0.97 -15.64 -47.68
C ALA A 92 1.21 -14.33 -46.90
N GLN A 93 1.24 -13.20 -47.56
CA GLN A 93 1.42 -11.89 -46.93
C GLN A 93 0.13 -11.41 -46.21
N THR A 94 -1.03 -11.83 -46.74
CA THR A 94 -2.33 -11.52 -46.14
C THR A 94 -2.50 -12.29 -44.84
N GLU A 95 -2.22 -13.58 -44.82
CA GLU A 95 -2.27 -14.44 -43.64
C GLU A 95 -1.31 -13.94 -42.53
N THR A 96 -0.07 -13.59 -42.94
CA THR A 96 0.92 -13.01 -41.98
C THR A 96 0.41 -11.69 -41.39
N LYS A 97 -0.23 -10.85 -42.19
CA LYS A 97 -0.78 -9.57 -41.72
C LYS A 97 -1.93 -9.77 -40.76
N GLU A 98 -2.86 -10.68 -41.04
CA GLU A 98 -3.97 -11.02 -40.15
C GLU A 98 -3.45 -11.53 -38.80
N TYR A 99 -2.49 -12.45 -38.82
CA TYR A 99 -1.84 -12.95 -37.60
C TYR A 99 -1.24 -11.83 -36.78
N VAL A 100 -0.43 -10.92 -37.36
CA VAL A 100 0.17 -9.80 -36.69
C VAL A 100 -0.89 -8.84 -36.15
N GLN A 101 -1.97 -8.62 -36.88
CA GLN A 101 -3.08 -7.76 -36.46
C GLN A 101 -3.81 -8.33 -35.23
N ASP A 102 -4.04 -9.63 -35.17
CA ASP A 102 -4.66 -10.29 -34.03
C ASP A 102 -3.76 -10.24 -32.80
N LYS A 103 -2.45 -10.43 -32.95
CA LYS A 103 -1.49 -10.29 -31.86
C LYS A 103 -1.40 -8.85 -31.35
N LEU A 104 -1.45 -7.87 -32.25
CA LEU A 104 -1.53 -6.45 -31.86
C LEU A 104 -2.80 -6.12 -31.10
N ARG A 105 -3.94 -6.65 -31.54
CA ARG A 105 -5.24 -6.47 -30.85
C ARG A 105 -5.18 -7.05 -29.42
N SER A 106 -4.64 -8.25 -29.29
CA SER A 106 -4.45 -8.91 -27.99
C SER A 106 -3.48 -8.13 -27.09
N ALA A 107 -2.38 -7.61 -27.63
CA ALA A 107 -1.43 -6.79 -26.90
C ALA A 107 -2.04 -5.46 -26.42
N MET A 108 -2.81 -4.78 -27.29
CA MET A 108 -3.54 -3.56 -26.91
C MET A 108 -4.57 -3.83 -25.83
N TRP A 109 -5.29 -4.95 -25.93
CA TRP A 109 -6.24 -5.35 -24.90
C TRP A 109 -5.57 -5.58 -23.55
N LEU A 110 -4.41 -6.25 -23.52
CA LEU A 110 -3.64 -6.50 -22.30
C LEU A 110 -3.18 -5.18 -21.66
N ILE A 111 -2.61 -4.27 -22.45
CA ILE A 111 -2.18 -2.96 -21.95
C ILE A 111 -3.36 -2.20 -21.33
N LYS A 112 -4.48 -2.14 -22.06
CA LYS A 112 -5.70 -1.47 -21.60
C LYS A 112 -6.28 -2.13 -20.33
N SER A 113 -6.17 -3.44 -20.21
CA SER A 113 -6.62 -4.18 -19.02
C SER A 113 -5.80 -3.79 -17.78
N ILE A 114 -4.47 -3.69 -17.93
CA ILE A 114 -3.58 -3.23 -16.84
C ILE A 114 -3.89 -1.79 -16.45
N GLU A 115 -4.04 -0.88 -17.42
CA GLU A 115 -4.40 0.51 -17.17
C GLU A 115 -5.75 0.64 -16.46
N ASN A 116 -6.76 -0.12 -16.89
CA ASN A 116 -8.08 -0.12 -16.26
C ASN A 116 -8.01 -0.63 -14.82
N ARG A 117 -7.20 -1.67 -14.56
CA ARG A 117 -6.98 -2.16 -13.20
C ARG A 117 -6.38 -1.07 -12.31
N GLN A 118 -5.33 -0.39 -12.77
CA GLN A 118 -4.70 0.70 -12.03
C GLN A 118 -5.67 1.85 -11.76
N LYS A 119 -6.46 2.26 -12.78
CA LYS A 119 -7.50 3.28 -12.62
C LYS A 119 -8.56 2.89 -11.59
N THR A 120 -8.95 1.62 -11.56
CA THR A 120 -9.95 1.14 -10.59
C THR A 120 -9.37 1.15 -9.17
N ILE A 121 -8.13 0.68 -8.97
CA ILE A 121 -7.44 0.74 -7.68
C ILE A 121 -7.37 2.20 -7.18
N TYR A 122 -6.96 3.12 -8.05
CA TYR A 122 -6.87 4.54 -7.73
C TYR A 122 -8.22 5.12 -7.26
N LYS A 123 -9.29 4.89 -8.04
CA LYS A 123 -10.63 5.37 -7.71
C LYS A 123 -11.16 4.80 -6.39
N VAL A 124 -10.92 3.49 -6.15
CA VAL A 124 -11.31 2.86 -4.89
C VAL A 124 -10.58 3.49 -3.71
N ALA A 125 -9.26 3.70 -3.83
CA ALA A 125 -8.48 4.34 -2.79
C ALA A 125 -8.93 5.78 -2.53
N GLU A 126 -9.19 6.56 -3.58
CA GLU A 126 -9.70 7.93 -3.48
C GLU A 126 -11.06 7.99 -2.77
N ALA A 127 -12.01 7.11 -3.12
CA ALA A 127 -13.32 7.04 -2.46
C ALA A 127 -13.17 6.66 -0.98
N ILE A 128 -12.28 5.72 -0.63
CA ILE A 128 -12.01 5.35 0.76
C ILE A 128 -11.47 6.56 1.55
N ILE A 129 -10.53 7.30 0.99
CA ILE A 129 -9.95 8.49 1.64
C ILE A 129 -11.03 9.56 1.86
N LEU A 130 -11.88 9.79 0.87
CA LEU A 130 -12.97 10.76 0.98
C LEU A 130 -13.96 10.38 2.09
N TYR A 131 -14.28 9.09 2.21
CA TYR A 131 -15.18 8.58 3.24
C TYR A 131 -14.53 8.60 4.63
N GLN A 132 -13.24 8.28 4.74
CA GLN A 132 -12.48 8.13 5.99
C GLN A 132 -11.63 9.37 6.35
N LYS A 133 -11.97 10.56 5.88
CA LYS A 133 -11.20 11.80 6.16
C LYS A 133 -10.92 12.03 7.65
N GLU A 134 -11.89 11.73 8.52
CA GLU A 134 -11.75 11.88 9.97
C GLU A 134 -10.71 10.92 10.56
N PHE A 135 -10.65 9.69 10.05
CA PHE A 135 -9.64 8.71 10.43
C PHE A 135 -8.22 9.21 10.14
N PHE A 136 -7.98 9.76 8.94
CA PHE A 136 -6.66 10.26 8.57
C PHE A 136 -6.23 11.49 9.38
N LYS A 137 -7.20 12.31 9.86
CA LYS A 137 -6.91 13.50 10.66
C LYS A 137 -6.74 13.22 12.14
N ARG A 138 -7.59 12.35 12.72
CA ARG A 138 -7.72 12.15 14.17
C ARG A 138 -7.30 10.75 14.64
N GLY A 139 -6.96 9.87 13.71
CA GLY A 139 -6.49 8.51 14.01
C GLY A 139 -7.62 7.47 14.18
N PRO A 140 -7.27 6.28 14.72
CA PRO A 140 -8.13 5.09 14.71
C PRO A 140 -9.47 5.24 15.43
N THR A 141 -9.56 6.15 16.39
CA THR A 141 -10.80 6.38 17.17
C THR A 141 -11.95 6.96 16.36
N CYS A 142 -11.63 7.57 15.21
CA CYS A 142 -12.60 8.22 14.32
C CYS A 142 -12.90 7.40 13.07
N LEU A 143 -12.63 6.09 13.09
CA LEU A 143 -12.95 5.19 11.97
C LEU A 143 -14.47 5.07 11.78
N LYS A 144 -14.96 5.38 10.58
CA LYS A 144 -16.36 5.23 10.21
C LYS A 144 -16.62 3.82 9.66
N PRO A 145 -17.70 3.13 10.10
CA PRO A 145 -18.07 1.85 9.50
C PRO A 145 -18.42 2.05 8.02
N MET A 146 -17.98 1.13 7.17
CA MET A 146 -18.11 1.22 5.72
C MET A 146 -18.30 -0.19 5.15
N ILE A 147 -19.18 -0.35 4.18
CA ILE A 147 -19.35 -1.59 3.45
C ILE A 147 -18.91 -1.46 1.99
N LEU A 148 -18.58 -2.58 1.36
CA LEU A 148 -18.11 -2.59 -0.04
C LEU A 148 -19.13 -1.98 -1.00
N LYS A 149 -20.41 -2.09 -0.70
CA LYS A 149 -21.52 -1.56 -1.48
C LYS A 149 -21.48 -0.02 -1.55
N ASP A 150 -21.11 0.65 -0.46
CA ASP A 150 -21.05 2.12 -0.41
C ASP A 150 -19.98 2.63 -1.41
N ILE A 151 -18.80 2.01 -1.38
CA ILE A 151 -17.72 2.35 -2.32
C ILE A 151 -18.11 2.00 -3.77
N ALA A 152 -18.77 0.86 -3.97
CA ALA A 152 -19.19 0.42 -5.29
C ALA A 152 -20.18 1.41 -5.93
N GLN A 153 -21.12 1.94 -5.16
CA GLN A 153 -22.07 2.95 -5.59
C GLN A 153 -21.39 4.28 -5.92
N GLU A 154 -20.46 4.74 -5.08
CA GLU A 154 -19.73 5.99 -5.27
C GLU A 154 -18.93 5.99 -6.59
N ILE A 155 -18.28 4.87 -6.91
CA ILE A 155 -17.39 4.75 -8.08
C ILE A 155 -18.16 4.31 -9.34
N GLY A 156 -19.39 3.79 -9.18
CA GLY A 156 -20.20 3.26 -10.28
C GLY A 156 -19.68 1.91 -10.80
N VAL A 157 -19.21 1.03 -9.90
CA VAL A 157 -18.74 -0.33 -10.23
C VAL A 157 -19.50 -1.40 -9.43
N HIS A 158 -19.37 -2.66 -9.84
CA HIS A 158 -19.96 -3.75 -9.09
C HIS A 158 -19.18 -4.02 -7.79
N GLU A 159 -19.86 -4.42 -6.71
CA GLU A 159 -19.28 -4.73 -5.40
C GLU A 159 -18.15 -5.77 -5.49
N SER A 160 -18.31 -6.80 -6.32
CA SER A 160 -17.27 -7.82 -6.54
C SER A 160 -15.97 -7.24 -7.11
N THR A 161 -16.03 -6.13 -7.87
CA THR A 161 -14.84 -5.44 -8.37
C THR A 161 -14.10 -4.75 -7.23
N VAL A 162 -14.82 -4.08 -6.34
CA VAL A 162 -14.24 -3.45 -5.14
C VAL A 162 -13.59 -4.52 -4.27
N SER A 163 -14.29 -5.62 -3.98
CA SER A 163 -13.75 -6.73 -3.18
C SER A 163 -12.44 -7.28 -3.76
N ARG A 164 -12.36 -7.53 -5.07
CA ARG A 164 -11.13 -8.01 -5.73
C ARG A 164 -9.98 -7.01 -5.68
N VAL A 165 -10.29 -5.73 -5.69
CA VAL A 165 -9.30 -4.65 -5.65
C VAL A 165 -8.76 -4.44 -4.25
N THR A 166 -9.57 -4.63 -3.20
CA THR A 166 -9.18 -4.42 -1.81
C THR A 166 -8.53 -5.64 -1.15
N THR A 167 -8.84 -6.85 -1.64
CA THR A 167 -8.29 -8.08 -1.06
C THR A 167 -6.77 -8.16 -1.22
N ASN A 168 -6.06 -8.40 -0.11
CA ASN A 168 -4.60 -8.51 -0.04
C ASN A 168 -3.85 -7.28 -0.59
N LYS A 169 -4.40 -6.09 -0.36
CA LYS A 169 -3.77 -4.82 -0.72
C LYS A 169 -3.38 -4.05 0.53
N PHE A 170 -2.16 -3.53 0.52
CA PHE A 170 -1.60 -2.79 1.64
C PHE A 170 -1.44 -1.31 1.26
N VAL A 171 -1.80 -0.47 2.22
CA VAL A 171 -1.75 0.99 2.07
C VAL A 171 -0.79 1.55 3.11
N HIS A 172 0.12 2.41 2.67
CA HIS A 172 0.99 3.19 3.54
C HIS A 172 0.40 4.59 3.71
N THR A 173 0.19 4.99 4.97
CA THR A 173 -0.37 6.28 5.38
C THR A 173 0.61 7.09 6.17
#